data_8ca510284f74f0fb1b3f1f16eea8230f
#
_entry.id   8ca510284f74f0fb1b3f1f16eea8230f
#
_cell.length_a   1.000
_cell.length_b   1.000
_cell.length_c   1.000
_cell.angle_alpha   90.00
_cell.angle_beta   90.00
_cell.angle_gamma   90.00
#
_symmetry.space_group_name_H-M   'P 1'
#
loop_
_entity.id
_entity.type
_entity.pdbx_description
1 polymer ?
#
loop_
_entity_poly.entity_id
_entity_poly.type
_entity_poly.pdbx_seq_one_letter_code
_entity_poly.pdbx_strand_id
1 'polypeptide(L)'
;DIGEINKLPDTDVIIGSPPCVLFSLSNHGGNANKELGVRLIKAFYRVIVVKKFQKGSILKVWLMENVPNSRNYVKDSYTFSDLDLGMWAKQHHRSPDDIAIFVKNNGAILRSDDYGSGQTRKRFVCGEIIDTGEFPEPDKVDGEKITLNKLFSNFPKPMSLVDQNRTIFDPNYPDYSITAAQLRDHFYDTGVYEVEWQKARSAKINHPYMGRMSFPENMNKPSRTIMATRSASTREAILYKSDYERVGDGEYRLPTVREAAIIMGFPISYQFVGNDESTKWRQIGNAVCVQLSYALARKIKEKLSVELPEPTEVMKDLTGLHFLDTWHVKEYNKPPKRNPHALFRMHPIKSGNMTTDLSNKTRGVIGRWSVTLHFGTGEGYTSVIVNKSMQNAAEMCLRKNMPSFLKLIDKNENIKKYSDKVLNEKNKEYGFVSEDKAHPYNIVNAISLCIRGCVEEVGDSLIDISTYQLGLTKTVVPISQIMSIYALGIIINGK
;
A
#
# COMPACT_ATOMS: atom_id res chain seq x y z
N ASP A 1 -14.47 -5.04 26.40
CA ASP A 1 -15.38 -5.23 27.54
C ASP A 1 -16.00 -6.63 27.49
N ILE A 2 -16.03 -7.34 28.62
CA ILE A 2 -16.58 -8.71 28.74
C ILE A 2 -18.09 -8.69 28.42
N GLY A 3 -18.80 -7.65 28.84
CA GLY A 3 -20.22 -7.50 28.53
C GLY A 3 -20.52 -7.48 27.03
N GLU A 4 -19.67 -6.87 26.22
CA GLU A 4 -19.80 -6.88 24.76
C GLU A 4 -19.41 -8.25 24.17
N ILE A 5 -18.39 -8.93 24.74
CA ILE A 5 -18.00 -10.28 24.30
C ILE A 5 -19.13 -11.27 24.51
N ASN A 6 -19.86 -11.17 25.61
CA ASN A 6 -20.99 -12.06 25.93
C ASN A 6 -22.18 -11.89 24.96
N LYS A 7 -22.26 -10.76 24.24
CA LYS A 7 -23.28 -10.55 23.19
C LYS A 7 -22.92 -11.22 21.85
N LEU A 8 -21.66 -11.64 21.67
CA LEU A 8 -21.24 -12.33 20.47
C LEU A 8 -21.81 -13.76 20.47
N PRO A 9 -22.22 -14.28 19.32
CA PRO A 9 -22.73 -15.65 19.21
C PRO A 9 -21.67 -16.68 19.64
N ASP A 10 -22.11 -17.83 20.11
CA ASP A 10 -21.26 -18.97 20.27
C ASP A 10 -21.04 -19.63 18.92
N THR A 11 -19.82 -20.00 18.62
CA THR A 11 -19.40 -20.53 17.32
C THR A 11 -18.36 -21.62 17.50
N ASP A 12 -18.34 -22.59 16.57
CA ASP A 12 -17.33 -23.65 16.52
C ASP A 12 -15.95 -23.13 16.12
N VAL A 13 -15.90 -22.07 15.29
CA VAL A 13 -14.66 -21.54 14.72
C VAL A 13 -14.65 -20.02 14.84
N ILE A 14 -13.54 -19.47 15.35
CA ILE A 14 -13.28 -18.02 15.38
C ILE A 14 -12.01 -17.70 14.59
N ILE A 15 -12.14 -16.96 13.50
CA ILE A 15 -11.01 -16.48 12.72
C ILE A 15 -11.02 -14.95 12.70
N GLY A 16 -9.84 -14.33 12.94
CA GLY A 16 -9.73 -12.90 12.92
C GLY A 16 -8.40 -12.39 12.37
N SER A 17 -8.45 -11.19 11.80
CA SER A 17 -7.28 -10.47 11.34
C SER A 17 -7.28 -9.05 11.95
N PRO A 18 -6.75 -8.89 13.18
CA PRO A 18 -6.64 -7.59 13.82
C PRO A 18 -5.83 -6.61 12.96
N PRO A 19 -6.07 -5.27 13.04
CA PRO A 19 -5.47 -4.29 12.16
C PRO A 19 -3.95 -4.43 12.02
N CYS A 20 -3.50 -4.78 10.82
CA CYS A 20 -2.10 -5.10 10.51
C CYS A 20 -1.25 -3.87 10.15
N VAL A 21 -1.87 -2.73 9.78
CA VAL A 21 -1.17 -1.52 9.30
C VAL A 21 -0.15 -0.98 10.31
N LEU A 22 -0.38 -1.21 11.60
CA LEU A 22 0.48 -0.78 12.69
C LEU A 22 1.81 -1.58 12.77
N PHE A 23 1.84 -2.77 12.19
CA PHE A 23 3.02 -3.66 12.15
C PHE A 23 3.65 -3.75 10.75
N SER A 24 3.03 -3.16 9.73
CA SER A 24 3.52 -3.23 8.36
C SER A 24 4.87 -2.54 8.21
N LEU A 25 5.83 -3.24 7.58
CA LEU A 25 7.14 -2.69 7.21
C LEU A 25 7.03 -1.60 6.14
N SER A 26 5.92 -1.52 5.41
CA SER A 26 5.65 -0.46 4.43
C SER A 26 5.32 0.89 5.06
N ASN A 27 5.13 0.94 6.37
CA ASN A 27 4.94 2.18 7.11
C ASN A 27 6.30 2.81 7.44
N HIS A 28 6.97 3.32 6.41
CA HIS A 28 8.34 3.88 6.49
C HIS A 28 8.48 5.12 7.38
N GLY A 29 7.36 5.72 7.82
CA GLY A 29 7.39 6.93 8.67
C GLY A 29 7.75 6.68 10.13
N GLY A 30 7.92 5.43 10.57
CA GLY A 30 8.26 5.09 11.96
C GLY A 30 7.17 5.42 13.00
N ASN A 31 6.12 6.14 12.62
CA ASN A 31 5.10 6.71 13.51
C ASN A 31 3.90 5.77 13.80
N ALA A 32 3.98 4.49 13.41
CA ALA A 32 2.92 3.54 13.71
C ALA A 32 2.87 3.25 15.22
N ASN A 33 1.73 3.51 15.83
CA ASN A 33 1.52 3.21 17.26
C ASN A 33 1.46 1.69 17.49
N LYS A 34 2.62 1.09 17.76
CA LYS A 34 2.77 -0.36 18.01
C LYS A 34 1.97 -0.82 19.24
N GLU A 35 1.89 0.03 20.27
CA GLU A 35 1.14 -0.27 21.49
C GLU A 35 -0.35 -0.41 21.20
N LEU A 36 -0.91 0.48 20.37
CA LEU A 36 -2.29 0.35 19.91
C LEU A 36 -2.48 -0.97 19.14
N GLY A 37 -1.52 -1.33 18.28
CA GLY A 37 -1.56 -2.59 17.55
C GLY A 37 -1.61 -3.81 18.48
N VAL A 38 -0.75 -3.86 19.48
CA VAL A 38 -0.72 -4.94 20.49
C VAL A 38 -2.02 -4.94 21.31
N ARG A 39 -2.56 -3.78 21.67
CA ARG A 39 -3.83 -3.67 22.40
C ARG A 39 -4.99 -4.24 21.58
N LEU A 40 -5.03 -4.00 20.28
CA LEU A 40 -6.07 -4.55 19.41
C LEU A 40 -5.94 -6.08 19.24
N ILE A 41 -4.73 -6.59 19.13
CA ILE A 41 -4.47 -8.04 19.12
C ILE A 41 -4.93 -8.66 20.45
N LYS A 42 -4.58 -8.06 21.60
CA LYS A 42 -5.06 -8.54 22.92
C LYS A 42 -6.58 -8.49 23.03
N ALA A 43 -7.24 -7.51 22.44
CA ALA A 43 -8.70 -7.45 22.41
C ALA A 43 -9.31 -8.66 21.68
N PHE A 44 -8.70 -9.07 20.55
CA PHE A 44 -9.08 -10.31 19.87
C PHE A 44 -8.85 -11.54 20.75
N TYR A 45 -7.69 -11.65 21.40
CA TYR A 45 -7.40 -12.78 22.30
C TYR A 45 -8.36 -12.85 23.50
N ARG A 46 -8.84 -11.71 24.02
CA ARG A 46 -9.90 -11.71 25.06
C ARG A 46 -11.16 -12.39 24.57
N VAL A 47 -11.58 -12.12 23.32
CA VAL A 47 -12.74 -12.80 22.74
C VAL A 47 -12.51 -14.31 22.72
N ILE A 48 -11.36 -14.75 22.22
CA ILE A 48 -11.00 -16.17 22.15
C ILE A 48 -11.04 -16.80 23.54
N VAL A 49 -10.37 -16.20 24.53
CA VAL A 49 -10.25 -16.76 25.89
C VAL A 49 -11.61 -16.86 26.57
N VAL A 50 -12.44 -15.83 26.48
CA VAL A 50 -13.80 -15.87 27.05
C VAL A 50 -14.61 -16.97 26.38
N LYS A 51 -14.62 -17.04 25.03
CA LYS A 51 -15.36 -18.06 24.28
C LYS A 51 -14.82 -19.49 24.48
N LYS A 52 -13.51 -19.64 24.72
CA LYS A 52 -12.87 -20.92 24.99
C LYS A 52 -13.24 -21.47 26.38
N PHE A 53 -13.30 -20.62 27.41
CA PHE A 53 -13.40 -21.03 28.79
C PHE A 53 -14.76 -20.74 29.45
N GLN A 54 -15.71 -20.12 28.76
CA GLN A 54 -17.07 -19.91 29.24
C GLN A 54 -17.78 -21.26 29.43
N LYS A 55 -18.76 -21.31 30.35
CA LYS A 55 -19.57 -22.51 30.58
C LYS A 55 -20.35 -22.86 29.31
N GLY A 56 -20.25 -24.12 28.87
CA GLY A 56 -20.92 -24.60 27.67
C GLY A 56 -20.28 -24.12 26.36
N SER A 57 -18.98 -23.78 26.39
CA SER A 57 -18.24 -23.44 25.16
C SER A 57 -18.37 -24.51 24.08
N ILE A 58 -18.64 -24.08 22.86
CA ILE A 58 -18.67 -24.95 21.66
C ILE A 58 -17.48 -24.66 20.73
N LEU A 59 -16.56 -23.76 21.13
CA LEU A 59 -15.42 -23.38 20.31
C LEU A 59 -14.49 -24.57 20.10
N LYS A 60 -14.21 -24.89 18.85
CA LYS A 60 -13.32 -25.98 18.42
C LYS A 60 -11.99 -25.50 17.88
N VAL A 61 -12.00 -24.34 17.21
CA VAL A 61 -10.79 -23.79 16.57
C VAL A 61 -10.81 -22.26 16.65
N TRP A 62 -9.65 -21.69 16.87
CA TRP A 62 -9.45 -20.28 16.58
C TRP A 62 -8.17 -20.04 15.79
N LEU A 63 -8.17 -19.04 14.93
CA LEU A 63 -7.01 -18.56 14.17
C LEU A 63 -6.93 -17.04 14.18
N MET A 64 -5.72 -16.52 14.31
CA MET A 64 -5.39 -15.12 14.06
C MET A 64 -4.44 -15.02 12.86
N GLU A 65 -4.77 -14.18 11.89
CA GLU A 65 -3.88 -13.82 10.79
C GLU A 65 -3.34 -12.40 10.98
N ASN A 66 -2.08 -12.18 10.61
CA ASN A 66 -1.49 -10.85 10.55
C ASN A 66 -0.25 -10.81 9.63
N VAL A 67 0.35 -9.62 9.46
CA VAL A 67 1.63 -9.49 8.76
C VAL A 67 2.78 -10.15 9.54
N PRO A 68 3.83 -10.68 8.88
CA PRO A 68 4.91 -11.42 9.56
C PRO A 68 5.56 -10.66 10.71
N ASN A 69 5.71 -9.35 10.57
CA ASN A 69 6.35 -8.53 11.60
C ASN A 69 5.56 -8.46 12.92
N SER A 70 4.26 -8.70 12.91
CA SER A 70 3.44 -8.74 14.14
C SER A 70 3.91 -9.82 15.12
N ARG A 71 4.50 -10.92 14.61
CA ARG A 71 5.08 -11.99 15.43
C ARG A 71 6.12 -11.49 16.45
N ASN A 72 6.81 -10.40 16.13
CA ASN A 72 7.83 -9.82 17.01
C ASN A 72 7.24 -9.02 18.19
N TYR A 73 5.93 -8.76 18.18
CA TYR A 73 5.23 -7.95 19.15
C TYR A 73 4.24 -8.75 20.00
N VAL A 74 4.09 -10.04 19.73
CA VAL A 74 3.26 -10.94 20.54
C VAL A 74 4.13 -11.84 21.42
N LYS A 75 3.62 -12.21 22.60
CA LYS A 75 4.25 -13.15 23.51
C LYS A 75 4.09 -14.60 23.02
N ASP A 76 4.87 -15.51 23.57
CA ASP A 76 4.73 -16.95 23.31
C ASP A 76 3.40 -17.49 23.85
N SER A 77 2.98 -16.99 25.01
CA SER A 77 1.69 -17.30 25.64
C SER A 77 1.14 -16.07 26.37
N TYR A 78 -0.14 -16.10 26.67
CA TYR A 78 -0.81 -15.10 27.49
C TYR A 78 -1.55 -15.78 28.64
N THR A 79 -1.39 -15.23 29.84
CA THR A 79 -2.19 -15.57 31.00
C THR A 79 -3.52 -14.81 30.99
N PHE A 80 -4.46 -15.19 31.88
CA PHE A 80 -5.68 -14.40 32.06
C PHE A 80 -5.37 -12.97 32.51
N SER A 81 -4.38 -12.80 33.40
CA SER A 81 -3.91 -11.48 33.85
C SER A 81 -3.34 -10.66 32.70
N ASP A 82 -2.54 -11.25 31.80
CA ASP A 82 -1.99 -10.58 30.62
C ASP A 82 -3.05 -9.98 29.67
N LEU A 83 -4.25 -10.58 29.72
CA LEU A 83 -5.40 -10.19 28.90
C LEU A 83 -6.45 -9.37 29.67
N ASP A 84 -6.12 -8.89 30.88
CA ASP A 84 -7.03 -8.17 31.76
C ASP A 84 -8.30 -8.98 32.13
N LEU A 85 -8.18 -10.31 32.15
CA LEU A 85 -9.26 -11.26 32.47
C LEU A 85 -9.10 -11.91 33.86
N GLY A 86 -8.23 -11.40 34.73
CA GLY A 86 -7.91 -12.01 36.02
C GLY A 86 -9.12 -12.16 36.97
N MET A 87 -10.00 -11.14 37.03
CA MET A 87 -11.24 -11.25 37.83
C MET A 87 -12.23 -12.25 37.20
N TRP A 88 -12.35 -12.23 35.87
CA TRP A 88 -13.19 -13.17 35.13
C TRP A 88 -12.71 -14.63 35.36
N ALA A 89 -11.39 -14.86 35.32
CA ALA A 89 -10.81 -16.17 35.60
C ALA A 89 -11.20 -16.69 37.00
N LYS A 90 -11.08 -15.86 38.04
CA LYS A 90 -11.48 -16.23 39.42
C LYS A 90 -12.96 -16.61 39.48
N GLN A 91 -13.84 -15.87 38.80
CA GLN A 91 -15.28 -16.19 38.73
C GLN A 91 -15.56 -17.53 38.04
N HIS A 92 -14.62 -17.99 37.18
CA HIS A 92 -14.70 -19.27 36.48
C HIS A 92 -13.77 -20.35 37.10
N HIS A 93 -13.39 -20.20 38.39
CA HIS A 93 -12.57 -21.14 39.16
C HIS A 93 -11.19 -21.42 38.53
N ARG A 94 -10.54 -20.38 37.96
CA ARG A 94 -9.21 -20.45 37.38
C ARG A 94 -8.27 -19.44 38.04
N SER A 95 -6.96 -19.76 38.04
CA SER A 95 -5.96 -18.80 38.47
C SER A 95 -5.77 -17.71 37.43
N PRO A 96 -5.67 -16.43 37.82
CA PRO A 96 -5.28 -15.34 36.90
C PRO A 96 -3.95 -15.57 36.19
N ASP A 97 -3.05 -16.33 36.76
CA ASP A 97 -1.70 -16.59 36.27
C ASP A 97 -1.61 -17.87 35.43
N ASP A 98 -2.73 -18.62 35.30
CA ASP A 98 -2.79 -19.75 34.38
C ASP A 98 -2.64 -19.26 32.94
N ILE A 99 -1.92 -20.05 32.10
CA ILE A 99 -1.83 -19.79 30.67
C ILE A 99 -3.20 -20.03 30.04
N ALA A 100 -3.73 -18.97 29.41
CA ALA A 100 -5.02 -19.02 28.73
C ALA A 100 -4.88 -19.48 27.28
N ILE A 101 -3.86 -18.97 26.56
CA ILE A 101 -3.58 -19.32 25.15
C ILE A 101 -2.08 -19.31 24.84
N PHE A 102 -1.68 -20.18 23.92
CA PHE A 102 -0.37 -20.14 23.25
C PHE A 102 -0.51 -19.43 21.91
N VAL A 103 0.48 -18.59 21.52
CA VAL A 103 0.38 -17.72 20.36
C VAL A 103 1.59 -17.83 19.45
N LYS A 104 2.74 -17.25 19.84
CA LYS A 104 3.88 -17.04 18.94
C LYS A 104 4.49 -18.33 18.41
N ASN A 105 4.62 -19.33 19.28
CA ASN A 105 5.16 -20.65 18.96
C ASN A 105 4.06 -21.64 18.51
N ASN A 106 2.79 -21.27 18.68
CA ASN A 106 1.65 -22.01 18.16
C ASN A 106 1.13 -21.39 16.85
N GLY A 107 2.03 -21.22 15.90
CA GLY A 107 1.76 -20.61 14.60
C GLY A 107 2.99 -20.55 13.71
N ALA A 108 2.77 -20.22 12.46
CA ALA A 108 3.79 -20.20 11.42
C ALA A 108 3.73 -18.94 10.54
N ILE A 109 4.85 -18.64 9.85
CA ILE A 109 4.85 -17.68 8.75
C ILE A 109 4.62 -18.47 7.46
N LEU A 110 3.41 -18.35 6.93
CA LEU A 110 2.94 -19.05 5.75
C LEU A 110 3.14 -18.18 4.50
N ARG A 111 3.54 -18.80 3.39
CA ARG A 111 3.67 -18.15 2.08
C ARG A 111 2.55 -18.61 1.18
N SER A 112 1.79 -17.69 0.60
CA SER A 112 0.61 -18.03 -0.21
C SER A 112 0.95 -18.87 -1.45
N ASP A 113 2.14 -18.68 -2.05
CA ASP A 113 2.60 -19.49 -3.19
C ASP A 113 2.94 -20.95 -2.83
N ASP A 114 3.09 -21.29 -1.55
CA ASP A 114 3.20 -22.67 -1.08
C ASP A 114 1.85 -23.41 -1.11
N TYR A 115 0.76 -22.67 -1.27
CA TYR A 115 -0.62 -23.17 -1.25
C TYR A 115 -1.37 -22.95 -2.57
N GLY A 116 -0.63 -22.78 -3.69
CA GLY A 116 -1.21 -22.64 -5.02
C GLY A 116 -1.64 -21.24 -5.41
N SER A 117 -1.18 -20.21 -4.71
CA SER A 117 -1.41 -18.83 -5.12
C SER A 117 -0.39 -18.34 -6.15
N GLY A 118 -0.81 -17.49 -7.08
CA GLY A 118 0.08 -16.77 -8.00
C GLY A 118 0.92 -15.66 -7.34
N GLN A 119 1.05 -15.64 -5.99
CA GLN A 119 1.72 -14.54 -5.27
C GLN A 119 2.52 -15.03 -4.06
N THR A 120 3.70 -14.41 -3.83
CA THR A 120 4.63 -14.73 -2.73
C THR A 120 4.27 -14.00 -1.42
N ARG A 121 2.99 -13.87 -1.09
CA ARG A 121 2.51 -13.15 0.11
C ARG A 121 2.78 -13.94 1.37
N LYS A 122 3.48 -13.33 2.33
CA LYS A 122 3.75 -13.94 3.64
C LYS A 122 2.78 -13.42 4.68
N ARG A 123 2.29 -14.35 5.53
CA ARG A 123 1.43 -14.03 6.68
C ARG A 123 1.85 -14.82 7.90
N PHE A 124 1.79 -14.18 9.05
CA PHE A 124 1.84 -14.87 10.33
C PHE A 124 0.43 -15.34 10.66
N VAL A 125 0.28 -16.64 10.87
CA VAL A 125 -0.97 -17.27 11.31
C VAL A 125 -0.67 -18.04 12.57
N CYS A 126 -1.48 -17.84 13.61
CA CYS A 126 -1.38 -18.60 14.87
C CYS A 126 -2.78 -18.98 15.36
N GLY A 127 -2.85 -19.96 16.22
CA GLY A 127 -4.08 -20.45 16.80
C GLY A 127 -4.00 -21.90 17.21
N GLU A 128 -5.13 -22.48 17.54
CA GLU A 128 -5.18 -23.89 17.98
C GLU A 128 -6.51 -24.56 17.65
N ILE A 129 -6.44 -25.86 17.52
CA ILE A 129 -7.59 -26.76 17.69
C ILE A 129 -7.73 -27.00 19.18
N ILE A 130 -8.88 -26.68 19.77
CA ILE A 130 -9.05 -26.63 21.24
C ILE A 130 -8.73 -27.96 21.91
N ASP A 131 -9.15 -29.08 21.32
CA ASP A 131 -9.00 -30.42 21.90
C ASP A 131 -7.54 -30.89 21.95
N THR A 132 -6.72 -30.50 20.96
CA THR A 132 -5.30 -30.92 20.88
C THR A 132 -4.33 -29.82 21.32
N GLY A 133 -4.75 -28.57 21.32
CA GLY A 133 -3.90 -27.41 21.57
C GLY A 133 -2.93 -27.11 20.43
N GLU A 134 -3.02 -27.80 19.28
CA GLU A 134 -2.09 -27.70 18.17
C GLU A 134 -2.54 -26.68 17.12
N PHE A 135 -1.57 -26.00 16.52
CA PHE A 135 -1.82 -25.17 15.34
C PHE A 135 -2.14 -26.06 14.13
N PRO A 136 -3.27 -25.82 13.40
CA PRO A 136 -3.62 -26.57 12.20
C PRO A 136 -2.76 -26.10 11.00
N GLU A 137 -1.48 -26.48 10.97
CA GLU A 137 -0.58 -26.12 9.86
C GLU A 137 -1.06 -26.77 8.57
N PRO A 138 -1.35 -25.96 7.51
CA PRO A 138 -1.88 -26.49 6.27
C PRO A 138 -0.80 -27.21 5.45
N ASP A 139 -1.18 -28.25 4.72
CA ASP A 139 -0.30 -28.97 3.83
C ASP A 139 0.01 -28.13 2.60
N LYS A 140 1.29 -28.10 2.20
CA LYS A 140 1.73 -27.40 1.00
C LYS A 140 1.26 -28.15 -0.25
N VAL A 141 1.00 -27.39 -1.31
CA VAL A 141 0.69 -27.97 -2.62
C VAL A 141 1.99 -28.43 -3.28
N ASP A 142 2.00 -29.66 -3.76
CA ASP A 142 3.11 -30.21 -4.54
C ASP A 142 3.18 -29.60 -5.94
N GLY A 143 4.39 -29.52 -6.49
CA GLY A 143 4.64 -29.08 -7.85
C GLY A 143 5.21 -27.67 -7.98
N GLU A 144 5.24 -27.20 -9.23
CA GLU A 144 5.81 -25.89 -9.56
C GLU A 144 4.91 -24.74 -9.11
N LYS A 145 5.56 -23.65 -8.69
CA LYS A 145 4.86 -22.40 -8.33
C LYS A 145 4.12 -21.82 -9.53
N ILE A 146 2.93 -21.29 -9.28
CA ILE A 146 2.12 -20.63 -10.30
C ILE A 146 2.76 -19.30 -10.67
N THR A 147 3.31 -19.20 -11.88
CA THR A 147 3.89 -17.97 -12.42
C THR A 147 2.82 -17.05 -12.98
N LEU A 148 3.13 -15.76 -13.13
CA LEU A 148 2.23 -14.80 -13.76
C LEU A 148 1.89 -15.19 -15.22
N ASN A 149 2.89 -15.71 -15.98
CA ASN A 149 2.64 -16.19 -17.33
C ASN A 149 1.65 -17.38 -17.34
N LYS A 150 1.79 -18.33 -16.42
CA LYS A 150 0.84 -19.45 -16.31
C LYS A 150 -0.55 -18.95 -15.91
N LEU A 151 -0.62 -18.04 -14.92
CA LEU A 151 -1.87 -17.51 -14.40
C LEU A 151 -2.66 -16.74 -15.48
N PHE A 152 -1.96 -15.95 -16.32
CA PHE A 152 -2.62 -15.13 -17.34
C PHE A 152 -2.54 -15.69 -18.77
N SER A 153 -2.10 -16.94 -18.95
CA SER A 153 -1.89 -17.54 -20.28
C SER A 153 -3.09 -17.45 -21.20
N ASN A 154 -4.30 -17.68 -20.67
CA ASN A 154 -5.56 -17.68 -21.41
C ASN A 154 -6.47 -16.51 -21.02
N PHE A 155 -6.01 -15.63 -20.15
CA PHE A 155 -6.78 -14.48 -19.70
C PHE A 155 -6.64 -13.32 -20.71
N PRO A 156 -7.73 -12.61 -21.08
CA PRO A 156 -7.65 -11.54 -22.06
C PRO A 156 -6.78 -10.40 -21.54
N LYS A 157 -6.09 -9.73 -22.47
CA LYS A 157 -5.32 -8.52 -22.14
C LYS A 157 -6.25 -7.35 -21.81
N PRO A 158 -5.88 -6.46 -20.88
CA PRO A 158 -6.75 -5.37 -20.44
C PRO A 158 -7.25 -4.46 -21.57
N MET A 159 -6.44 -4.25 -22.58
CA MET A 159 -6.73 -3.34 -23.69
C MET A 159 -7.15 -4.06 -24.97
N SER A 160 -7.46 -5.36 -24.87
CA SER A 160 -7.94 -6.12 -26.04
C SER A 160 -9.42 -5.85 -26.30
N LEU A 161 -9.79 -5.76 -27.59
CA LEU A 161 -11.18 -5.84 -27.99
C LEU A 161 -11.58 -7.30 -27.98
N VAL A 162 -12.54 -7.64 -27.14
CA VAL A 162 -13.04 -9.02 -26.98
C VAL A 162 -14.53 -9.04 -27.33
N ASP A 163 -14.97 -10.04 -28.06
CA ASP A 163 -16.39 -10.29 -28.25
C ASP A 163 -17.07 -10.44 -26.88
N GLN A 164 -18.13 -9.67 -26.67
CA GLN A 164 -18.88 -9.62 -25.40
C GLN A 164 -19.41 -11.01 -25.00
N ASN A 165 -19.71 -11.87 -25.96
CA ASN A 165 -20.20 -13.21 -25.75
C ASN A 165 -19.08 -14.27 -25.54
N ARG A 166 -17.82 -13.89 -25.72
CA ARG A 166 -16.69 -14.79 -25.55
C ARG A 166 -16.68 -15.33 -24.11
N THR A 167 -16.56 -16.64 -23.98
CA THR A 167 -16.37 -17.31 -22.69
C THR A 167 -14.94 -17.05 -22.18
N ILE A 168 -14.84 -16.64 -20.93
CA ILE A 168 -13.57 -16.43 -20.21
C ILE A 168 -13.56 -17.38 -19.02
N PHE A 169 -12.59 -18.30 -19.04
CA PHE A 169 -12.36 -19.24 -17.94
C PHE A 169 -11.59 -18.57 -16.80
N ASP A 170 -11.92 -18.95 -15.57
CA ASP A 170 -11.23 -18.43 -14.40
C ASP A 170 -9.81 -19.02 -14.30
N PRO A 171 -8.77 -18.19 -14.19
CA PRO A 171 -7.39 -18.66 -14.08
C PRO A 171 -7.10 -19.53 -12.84
N ASN A 172 -7.83 -19.32 -11.75
CA ASN A 172 -7.67 -20.08 -10.50
C ASN A 172 -8.65 -21.27 -10.40
N TYR A 173 -9.77 -21.20 -11.13
CA TYR A 173 -10.87 -22.18 -11.07
C TYR A 173 -11.27 -22.56 -12.49
N PRO A 174 -10.52 -23.46 -13.16
CA PRO A 174 -10.67 -23.73 -14.61
C PRO A 174 -12.07 -24.23 -15.04
N ASP A 175 -12.82 -24.83 -14.13
CA ASP A 175 -14.19 -25.32 -14.38
C ASP A 175 -15.23 -24.20 -14.29
N TYR A 176 -14.81 -23.00 -13.89
CA TYR A 176 -15.67 -21.83 -13.77
C TYR A 176 -15.39 -20.82 -14.88
N SER A 177 -16.44 -20.28 -15.48
CA SER A 177 -16.33 -19.30 -16.55
C SER A 177 -17.45 -18.26 -16.50
N ILE A 178 -17.20 -17.13 -17.10
CA ILE A 178 -18.16 -16.04 -17.33
C ILE A 178 -18.04 -15.55 -18.77
N THR A 179 -19.00 -14.74 -19.24
CA THR A 179 -18.84 -14.03 -20.52
C THR A 179 -17.95 -12.80 -20.37
N ALA A 180 -17.36 -12.34 -21.46
CA ALA A 180 -16.56 -11.09 -21.47
C ALA A 180 -17.40 -9.88 -21.02
N ALA A 181 -18.70 -9.87 -21.31
CA ALA A 181 -19.64 -8.84 -20.85
C ALA A 181 -19.77 -8.80 -19.31
N GLN A 182 -19.56 -9.90 -18.61
CA GLN A 182 -19.65 -10.02 -17.16
C GLN A 182 -18.31 -9.71 -16.46
N LEU A 183 -17.19 -9.69 -17.22
CA LEU A 183 -15.87 -9.41 -16.64
C LEU A 183 -15.74 -7.94 -16.31
N ARG A 184 -15.64 -7.64 -15.03
CA ARG A 184 -15.59 -6.28 -14.47
C ARG A 184 -14.16 -5.87 -14.09
N ASP A 185 -13.89 -4.55 -14.09
CA ASP A 185 -12.64 -3.94 -13.61
C ASP A 185 -11.38 -4.40 -14.37
N HIS A 186 -11.50 -4.67 -15.67
CA HIS A 186 -10.40 -5.21 -16.46
C HIS A 186 -10.07 -4.44 -17.74
N PHE A 187 -11.05 -4.11 -18.59
CA PHE A 187 -10.83 -3.57 -19.93
C PHE A 187 -10.58 -2.06 -19.94
N TYR A 188 -9.43 -1.63 -19.41
CA TYR A 188 -9.03 -0.22 -19.40
C TYR A 188 -7.51 -0.05 -19.32
N ASP A 189 -7.02 1.12 -19.73
CA ASP A 189 -5.60 1.45 -19.72
C ASP A 189 -5.14 1.87 -18.31
N THR A 190 -4.23 1.10 -17.73
CA THR A 190 -3.57 1.41 -16.45
C THR A 190 -2.15 1.96 -16.63
N GLY A 191 -1.85 2.48 -17.80
CA GLY A 191 -0.52 2.99 -18.15
C GLY A 191 -0.02 4.06 -17.16
N VAL A 192 1.27 4.03 -16.86
CA VAL A 192 1.96 4.84 -15.87
C VAL A 192 2.77 5.94 -16.55
N TYR A 193 2.87 7.12 -15.93
CA TYR A 193 3.74 8.18 -16.46
C TYR A 193 5.21 7.78 -16.40
N GLU A 194 5.98 8.27 -17.35
CA GLU A 194 7.41 7.95 -17.44
C GLU A 194 8.14 8.28 -16.14
N VAL A 195 7.91 9.46 -15.58
CA VAL A 195 8.53 9.88 -14.32
C VAL A 195 8.23 8.92 -13.15
N GLU A 196 7.05 8.33 -13.12
CA GLU A 196 6.65 7.41 -12.06
C GLU A 196 7.33 6.05 -12.21
N TRP A 197 7.28 5.46 -13.41
CA TRP A 197 7.90 4.15 -13.61
C TRP A 197 9.43 4.23 -13.58
N GLN A 198 10.04 5.33 -14.01
CA GLN A 198 11.49 5.52 -13.86
C GLN A 198 11.89 5.62 -12.39
N LYS A 199 11.12 6.34 -11.57
CA LYS A 199 11.33 6.39 -10.13
C LYS A 199 11.23 5.00 -9.50
N ALA A 200 10.19 4.22 -9.87
CA ALA A 200 10.03 2.85 -9.41
C ALA A 200 11.20 1.96 -9.87
N ARG A 201 11.63 2.09 -11.14
CA ARG A 201 12.79 1.37 -11.70
C ARG A 201 14.05 1.66 -10.91
N SER A 202 14.34 2.93 -10.66
CA SER A 202 15.52 3.34 -9.87
C SER A 202 15.45 2.78 -8.46
N ALA A 203 14.32 2.88 -7.77
CA ALA A 203 14.14 2.35 -6.43
C ALA A 203 14.27 0.82 -6.36
N LYS A 204 13.95 0.09 -7.45
CA LYS A 204 14.08 -1.37 -7.52
C LYS A 204 15.50 -1.83 -7.83
N ILE A 205 16.21 -1.13 -8.71
CA ILE A 205 17.50 -1.54 -9.23
C ILE A 205 18.64 -0.97 -8.39
N ASN A 206 18.53 0.28 -7.95
CA ASN A 206 19.63 1.06 -7.37
C ASN A 206 19.44 1.35 -5.87
N HIS A 207 18.61 0.57 -5.16
CA HIS A 207 18.41 0.80 -3.73
C HIS A 207 19.70 0.51 -2.95
N PRO A 208 20.20 1.46 -2.12
CA PRO A 208 21.54 1.36 -1.51
C PRO A 208 21.66 0.22 -0.49
N TYR A 209 20.56 -0.16 0.19
CA TYR A 209 20.59 -1.11 1.31
C TYR A 209 19.72 -2.35 1.10
N MET A 210 18.89 -2.37 0.08
CA MET A 210 17.98 -3.49 -0.19
C MET A 210 18.35 -4.13 -1.52
N GLY A 211 18.40 -5.44 -1.59
CA GLY A 211 18.76 -6.19 -2.79
C GLY A 211 17.98 -5.75 -4.04
N ARG A 212 18.51 -6.09 -5.18
CA ARG A 212 17.94 -5.76 -6.50
C ARG A 212 16.62 -6.46 -6.74
N MET A 213 15.64 -5.76 -7.31
CA MET A 213 14.35 -6.31 -7.72
C MET A 213 14.18 -6.23 -9.24
N SER A 214 13.37 -7.14 -9.81
CA SER A 214 13.06 -7.09 -11.24
C SER A 214 12.26 -5.86 -11.62
N PHE A 215 12.57 -5.33 -12.81
CA PHE A 215 11.81 -4.29 -13.48
C PHE A 215 11.85 -4.53 -15.00
N PRO A 216 10.71 -4.64 -15.68
CA PRO A 216 9.36 -4.83 -15.13
C PRO A 216 9.23 -6.11 -14.28
N GLU A 217 8.03 -6.45 -13.82
CA GLU A 217 7.81 -7.72 -13.11
C GLU A 217 8.24 -8.91 -13.96
N ASN A 218 8.84 -9.90 -13.27
CA ASN A 218 9.22 -11.14 -13.92
C ASN A 218 7.99 -12.05 -14.06
N MET A 219 7.48 -12.14 -15.28
CA MET A 219 6.29 -12.95 -15.59
C MET A 219 6.51 -14.45 -15.40
N ASN A 220 7.76 -14.94 -15.35
CA ASN A 220 8.11 -16.35 -15.11
C ASN A 220 8.23 -16.68 -13.60
N LYS A 221 7.74 -15.81 -12.73
CA LYS A 221 7.68 -16.01 -11.28
C LYS A 221 6.28 -15.69 -10.77
N PRO A 222 5.92 -16.19 -9.56
CA PRO A 222 4.75 -15.66 -8.85
C PRO A 222 4.89 -14.16 -8.61
N SER A 223 3.77 -13.46 -8.56
CA SER A 223 3.73 -12.04 -8.21
C SER A 223 4.32 -11.78 -6.83
N ARG A 224 4.84 -10.59 -6.64
CA ARG A 224 5.11 -10.06 -5.30
C ARG A 224 3.80 -9.76 -4.58
N THR A 225 3.88 -9.47 -3.29
CA THR A 225 2.72 -9.12 -2.47
C THR A 225 1.96 -7.91 -3.05
N ILE A 226 0.68 -8.10 -3.35
CA ILE A 226 -0.24 -6.99 -3.65
C ILE A 226 -0.43 -6.19 -2.36
N MET A 227 0.03 -4.94 -2.39
CA MET A 227 -0.09 -4.01 -1.27
C MET A 227 -1.45 -3.31 -1.27
N ALA A 228 -1.95 -2.90 -0.11
CA ALA A 228 -3.20 -2.14 -0.01
C ALA A 228 -3.11 -0.74 -0.65
N THR A 229 -1.91 -0.17 -0.72
CA THR A 229 -1.67 1.10 -1.41
C THR A 229 -1.27 0.82 -2.85
N ARG A 230 -2.07 1.30 -3.80
CA ARG A 230 -1.73 1.28 -5.23
C ARG A 230 -0.75 2.41 -5.51
N SER A 231 0.46 2.07 -5.90
CA SER A 231 1.50 3.05 -6.24
C SER A 231 2.17 2.68 -7.56
N ALA A 232 2.52 3.69 -8.34
CA ALA A 232 3.25 3.55 -9.60
C ALA A 232 4.74 3.92 -9.48
N SER A 233 5.14 4.58 -8.38
CA SER A 233 6.46 5.20 -8.24
C SER A 233 7.30 4.66 -7.09
N THR A 234 6.78 3.70 -6.31
CA THR A 234 7.51 3.10 -5.18
C THR A 234 8.27 1.85 -5.61
N ARG A 235 9.17 1.40 -4.73
CA ARG A 235 9.89 0.14 -4.90
C ARG A 235 8.95 -1.07 -4.98
N GLU A 236 7.84 -1.02 -4.26
CA GLU A 236 6.83 -2.09 -4.19
C GLU A 236 5.84 -2.07 -5.36
N ALA A 237 5.88 -1.04 -6.21
CA ALA A 237 5.00 -0.93 -7.38
C ALA A 237 5.11 -2.18 -8.27
N ILE A 238 3.98 -2.77 -8.62
CA ILE A 238 3.91 -3.88 -9.59
C ILE A 238 3.70 -3.25 -10.97
N LEU A 239 4.66 -3.41 -11.86
CA LEU A 239 4.65 -2.79 -13.17
C LEU A 239 4.91 -3.84 -14.25
N TYR A 240 4.00 -3.93 -15.21
CA TYR A 240 4.09 -4.77 -16.38
C TYR A 240 4.48 -3.93 -17.60
N LYS A 241 5.09 -4.54 -18.61
CA LYS A 241 5.20 -3.92 -19.93
C LYS A 241 3.77 -3.70 -20.46
N SER A 242 3.50 -2.54 -21.02
CA SER A 242 2.19 -2.27 -21.62
C SER A 242 1.96 -3.18 -22.84
N ASP A 243 0.70 -3.52 -23.09
CA ASP A 243 0.29 -4.21 -24.30
C ASP A 243 0.23 -3.28 -25.53
N TYR A 244 0.31 -1.96 -25.31
CA TYR A 244 0.53 -0.99 -26.38
C TYR A 244 2.02 -0.72 -26.59
N GLU A 245 2.42 -0.60 -27.84
CA GLU A 245 3.75 -0.13 -28.19
C GLU A 245 3.85 1.38 -27.93
N ARG A 246 4.35 1.73 -26.74
CA ARG A 246 4.57 3.11 -26.31
C ARG A 246 5.98 3.25 -25.79
N VAL A 247 6.52 4.47 -25.95
CA VAL A 247 7.78 4.88 -25.32
C VAL A 247 7.48 6.01 -24.36
N GLY A 248 8.08 5.96 -23.18
CA GLY A 248 7.87 6.96 -22.14
C GLY A 248 6.55 6.80 -21.39
N ASP A 249 5.64 7.75 -21.51
CA ASP A 249 4.33 7.70 -20.86
C ASP A 249 3.49 6.52 -21.35
N GLY A 250 3.11 5.64 -20.43
CA GLY A 250 2.30 4.44 -20.73
C GLY A 250 3.09 3.27 -21.28
N GLU A 251 4.42 3.34 -21.35
CA GLU A 251 5.28 2.21 -21.70
C GLU A 251 5.14 1.05 -20.73
N TYR A 252 4.92 1.37 -19.48
CA TYR A 252 4.61 0.41 -18.41
C TYR A 252 3.23 0.70 -17.83
N ARG A 253 2.59 -0.33 -17.31
CA ARG A 253 1.27 -0.27 -16.71
C ARG A 253 1.22 -0.94 -15.33
N LEU A 254 0.28 -0.54 -14.49
CA LEU A 254 -0.12 -1.28 -13.31
C LEU A 254 -1.01 -2.47 -13.71
N PRO A 255 -1.12 -3.52 -12.87
CA PRO A 255 -2.21 -4.48 -12.99
C PRO A 255 -3.56 -3.77 -12.93
N THR A 256 -4.54 -4.31 -13.64
CA THR A 256 -5.94 -3.92 -13.40
C THR A 256 -6.41 -4.40 -12.02
N VAL A 257 -7.52 -3.89 -11.53
CA VAL A 257 -8.15 -4.38 -10.30
C VAL A 257 -8.45 -5.88 -10.42
N ARG A 258 -8.92 -6.32 -11.60
CA ARG A 258 -9.21 -7.74 -11.86
C ARG A 258 -7.96 -8.60 -11.86
N GLU A 259 -6.89 -8.19 -12.52
CA GLU A 259 -5.61 -8.92 -12.49
C GLU A 259 -5.08 -9.06 -11.05
N ALA A 260 -5.15 -7.99 -10.25
CA ALA A 260 -4.76 -8.05 -8.84
C ALA A 260 -5.65 -9.02 -8.04
N ALA A 261 -6.95 -9.04 -8.29
CA ALA A 261 -7.89 -9.96 -7.67
C ALA A 261 -7.58 -11.42 -8.01
N ILE A 262 -7.29 -11.72 -9.28
CA ILE A 262 -6.90 -13.05 -9.74
C ILE A 262 -5.60 -13.51 -9.06
N ILE A 263 -4.61 -12.62 -8.95
CA ILE A 263 -3.34 -12.92 -8.25
C ILE A 263 -3.61 -13.27 -6.77
N MET A 264 -4.61 -12.66 -6.14
CA MET A 264 -5.04 -12.95 -4.77
C MET A 264 -5.92 -14.20 -4.65
N GLY A 265 -6.33 -14.80 -5.79
CA GLY A 265 -7.16 -15.98 -5.84
C GLY A 265 -8.67 -15.74 -5.82
N PHE A 266 -9.11 -14.49 -5.96
CA PHE A 266 -10.54 -14.20 -6.07
C PHE A 266 -11.09 -14.73 -7.40
N PRO A 267 -12.31 -15.29 -7.40
CA PRO A 267 -12.99 -15.67 -8.63
C PRO A 267 -13.20 -14.48 -9.57
N ILE A 268 -13.16 -14.73 -10.88
CA ILE A 268 -13.32 -13.66 -11.89
C ILE A 268 -14.67 -12.95 -11.83
N SER A 269 -15.70 -13.56 -11.26
CA SER A 269 -17.02 -12.97 -11.04
C SER A 269 -17.11 -12.14 -9.77
N TYR A 270 -16.13 -12.24 -8.85
CA TYR A 270 -16.18 -11.50 -7.59
C TYR A 270 -16.19 -10.00 -7.83
N GLN A 271 -17.14 -9.27 -7.23
CA GLN A 271 -17.29 -7.84 -7.42
C GLN A 271 -16.74 -7.06 -6.22
N PHE A 272 -15.85 -6.12 -6.52
CA PHE A 272 -15.36 -5.18 -5.52
C PHE A 272 -16.18 -3.89 -5.58
N VAL A 273 -16.67 -3.45 -4.44
CA VAL A 273 -17.51 -2.25 -4.32
C VAL A 273 -16.63 -1.04 -3.98
N GLY A 274 -16.79 0.04 -4.71
CA GLY A 274 -16.04 1.28 -4.46
C GLY A 274 -16.20 2.30 -5.59
N ASN A 275 -16.08 3.58 -5.25
CA ASN A 275 -16.27 4.69 -6.19
C ASN A 275 -15.04 4.91 -7.11
N ASP A 276 -13.92 4.29 -6.79
CA ASP A 276 -12.66 4.42 -7.54
C ASP A 276 -11.83 3.14 -7.46
N GLU A 277 -10.85 3.03 -8.37
CA GLU A 277 -9.95 1.88 -8.43
C GLU A 277 -9.09 1.74 -7.16
N SER A 278 -8.72 2.84 -6.51
CA SER A 278 -7.89 2.81 -5.31
C SER A 278 -8.62 2.17 -4.13
N THR A 279 -9.94 2.42 -4.02
CA THR A 279 -10.80 1.80 -3.00
C THR A 279 -10.92 0.30 -3.24
N LYS A 280 -11.20 -0.14 -4.47
CA LYS A 280 -11.27 -1.56 -4.83
C LYS A 280 -9.92 -2.26 -4.65
N TRP A 281 -8.84 -1.61 -5.08
CA TRP A 281 -7.48 -2.12 -4.89
C TRP A 281 -7.12 -2.31 -3.41
N ARG A 282 -7.53 -1.38 -2.54
CA ARG A 282 -7.32 -1.48 -1.10
C ARG A 282 -8.01 -2.68 -0.49
N GLN A 283 -9.22 -3.01 -0.93
CA GLN A 283 -9.94 -4.21 -0.50
C GLN A 283 -9.13 -5.47 -0.84
N ILE A 284 -8.62 -5.57 -2.08
CA ILE A 284 -7.78 -6.68 -2.53
C ILE A 284 -6.49 -6.75 -1.70
N GLY A 285 -5.78 -5.65 -1.55
CA GLY A 285 -4.50 -5.62 -0.83
C GLY A 285 -4.61 -5.92 0.66
N ASN A 286 -5.76 -5.63 1.28
CA ASN A 286 -6.02 -5.96 2.69
C ASN A 286 -6.50 -7.40 2.89
N ALA A 287 -7.02 -8.05 1.86
CA ALA A 287 -7.56 -9.40 1.96
C ALA A 287 -6.48 -10.44 2.30
N VAL A 288 -6.90 -11.55 2.89
CA VAL A 288 -6.12 -12.78 2.95
C VAL A 288 -6.20 -13.48 1.59
N CYS A 289 -5.10 -14.08 1.14
CA CYS A 289 -5.08 -14.84 -0.10
C CYS A 289 -6.03 -16.03 -0.02
N VAL A 290 -6.91 -16.18 -1.02
CA VAL A 290 -7.98 -17.19 -1.01
C VAL A 290 -7.42 -18.60 -0.90
N GLN A 291 -6.36 -18.92 -1.64
CA GLN A 291 -5.74 -20.26 -1.61
C GLN A 291 -5.16 -20.60 -0.23
N LEU A 292 -4.54 -19.59 0.46
CA LEU A 292 -4.05 -19.79 1.82
C LEU A 292 -5.21 -20.03 2.81
N SER A 293 -6.28 -19.24 2.69
CA SER A 293 -7.48 -19.41 3.53
C SER A 293 -8.13 -20.78 3.28
N TYR A 294 -8.18 -21.22 2.03
CA TYR A 294 -8.71 -22.52 1.66
C TYR A 294 -7.86 -23.68 2.21
N ALA A 295 -6.52 -23.57 2.13
CA ALA A 295 -5.62 -24.57 2.70
C ALA A 295 -5.80 -24.72 4.22
N LEU A 296 -5.94 -23.59 4.93
CA LEU A 296 -6.24 -23.58 6.38
C LEU A 296 -7.61 -24.23 6.66
N ALA A 297 -8.64 -23.86 5.89
CA ALA A 297 -9.99 -24.41 6.05
C ALA A 297 -10.01 -25.94 5.80
N ARG A 298 -9.30 -26.44 4.78
CA ARG A 298 -9.15 -27.86 4.52
C ARG A 298 -8.49 -28.59 5.69
N LYS A 299 -7.44 -28.00 6.27
CA LYS A 299 -6.75 -28.60 7.43
C LYS A 299 -7.65 -28.64 8.65
N ILE A 300 -8.43 -27.60 8.89
CA ILE A 300 -9.45 -27.59 9.95
C ILE A 300 -10.52 -28.64 9.68
N LYS A 301 -11.05 -28.71 8.45
CA LYS A 301 -12.00 -29.75 8.02
C LYS A 301 -11.51 -31.16 8.37
N GLU A 302 -10.26 -31.45 7.95
CA GLU A 302 -9.61 -32.74 8.20
C GLU A 302 -9.55 -33.05 9.72
N LYS A 303 -9.06 -32.10 10.51
CA LYS A 303 -8.88 -32.28 11.95
C LYS A 303 -10.20 -32.41 12.73
N LEU A 304 -11.23 -31.73 12.27
CA LEU A 304 -12.56 -31.79 12.89
C LEU A 304 -13.49 -32.83 12.28
N SER A 305 -13.05 -33.53 11.24
CA SER A 305 -13.86 -34.51 10.49
C SER A 305 -15.20 -33.96 9.98
N VAL A 306 -15.19 -32.72 9.45
CA VAL A 306 -16.39 -32.02 8.95
C VAL A 306 -16.39 -32.02 7.41
N GLU A 307 -17.54 -32.23 6.79
CA GLU A 307 -17.69 -32.04 5.36
C GLU A 307 -17.86 -30.59 4.96
N LEU A 308 -17.15 -30.14 3.92
CA LEU A 308 -17.26 -28.80 3.32
C LEU A 308 -17.49 -28.96 1.81
N PRO A 309 -18.34 -28.12 1.19
CA PRO A 309 -18.50 -28.13 -0.26
C PRO A 309 -17.20 -27.68 -0.98
N GLU A 310 -16.98 -28.15 -2.19
CA GLU A 310 -15.89 -27.70 -3.03
C GLU A 310 -16.13 -26.24 -3.50
N PRO A 311 -15.09 -25.41 -3.63
CA PRO A 311 -15.23 -24.00 -3.99
C PRO A 311 -15.99 -23.73 -5.29
N THR A 312 -15.81 -24.61 -6.30
CA THR A 312 -16.49 -24.51 -7.59
C THR A 312 -17.97 -24.79 -7.51
N GLU A 313 -18.41 -25.63 -6.56
CA GLU A 313 -19.83 -25.88 -6.32
C GLU A 313 -20.51 -24.67 -5.71
N VAL A 314 -19.87 -24.05 -4.71
CA VAL A 314 -20.36 -22.80 -4.08
C VAL A 314 -20.42 -21.65 -5.09
N MET A 315 -19.44 -21.56 -5.99
CA MET A 315 -19.42 -20.50 -7.02
C MET A 315 -20.48 -20.69 -8.10
N LYS A 316 -20.93 -21.92 -8.37
CA LYS A 316 -21.99 -22.21 -9.35
C LYS A 316 -23.37 -21.81 -8.86
N ASP A 317 -23.59 -21.84 -7.56
CA ASP A 317 -24.86 -21.40 -6.97
C ASP A 317 -24.90 -19.88 -6.75
N LEU A 318 -24.83 -19.13 -7.85
CA LEU A 318 -24.96 -17.68 -7.85
C LEU A 318 -26.41 -17.21 -8.06
N THR A 319 -27.38 -18.09 -7.92
CA THR A 319 -28.82 -17.82 -8.21
C THR A 319 -29.46 -16.76 -7.34
N GLY A 320 -28.82 -16.26 -6.31
CA GLY A 320 -29.29 -15.14 -5.47
C GLY A 320 -28.43 -13.88 -5.57
N LEU A 321 -27.33 -13.89 -6.33
CA LEU A 321 -26.49 -12.70 -6.47
C LEU A 321 -27.05 -11.78 -7.56
N HIS A 322 -27.81 -10.79 -7.14
CA HIS A 322 -28.09 -9.64 -8.00
C HIS A 322 -26.77 -8.91 -8.23
N PHE A 323 -26.30 -8.88 -9.49
CA PHE A 323 -25.22 -7.97 -9.88
C PHE A 323 -25.68 -6.56 -9.51
N LEU A 324 -24.90 -5.90 -8.64
CA LEU A 324 -25.24 -4.60 -8.11
C LEU A 324 -25.10 -3.53 -9.20
N ASP A 325 -26.08 -3.45 -10.11
CA ASP A 325 -26.17 -2.40 -11.14
C ASP A 325 -26.27 -0.99 -10.54
N THR A 326 -26.60 -0.90 -9.27
CA THR A 326 -26.82 0.36 -8.54
C THR A 326 -25.55 0.93 -7.89
N TRP A 327 -24.48 0.19 -7.76
CA TRP A 327 -23.24 0.68 -7.19
C TRP A 327 -22.34 1.16 -8.32
N HIS A 328 -22.00 2.44 -8.35
CA HIS A 328 -21.24 3.14 -9.39
C HIS A 328 -19.88 2.50 -9.68
N VAL A 329 -19.90 1.33 -10.29
CA VAL A 329 -18.72 0.67 -10.85
C VAL A 329 -18.40 1.40 -12.16
N LYS A 330 -17.41 2.29 -12.16
CA LYS A 330 -16.91 2.86 -13.40
C LYS A 330 -16.18 1.77 -14.18
N GLU A 331 -16.84 1.26 -15.18
CA GLU A 331 -16.23 0.40 -16.18
C GLU A 331 -15.84 1.24 -17.38
N TYR A 332 -14.64 0.99 -17.83
CA TYR A 332 -14.13 1.64 -19.03
C TYR A 332 -14.06 0.59 -20.14
N ASN A 333 -15.02 0.62 -21.03
CA ASN A 333 -15.03 -0.22 -22.22
C ASN A 333 -13.97 0.19 -23.25
N LYS A 334 -13.36 1.35 -23.06
CA LYS A 334 -12.27 1.87 -23.88
C LYS A 334 -11.16 2.37 -22.96
N PRO A 335 -9.89 2.23 -23.36
CA PRO A 335 -8.79 2.82 -22.62
C PRO A 335 -9.05 4.31 -22.38
N PRO A 336 -8.96 4.81 -21.14
CA PRO A 336 -9.11 6.22 -20.89
C PRO A 336 -8.01 6.96 -21.64
N LYS A 337 -8.38 8.00 -22.39
CA LYS A 337 -7.38 8.92 -22.93
C LYS A 337 -6.64 9.53 -21.74
N ARG A 338 -5.32 9.38 -21.71
CA ARG A 338 -4.53 10.07 -20.71
C ARG A 338 -4.79 11.55 -20.82
N ASN A 339 -5.17 12.16 -19.71
CA ASN A 339 -5.25 13.60 -19.66
C ASN A 339 -3.82 14.15 -19.69
N PRO A 340 -3.44 14.88 -20.75
CA PRO A 340 -2.12 15.49 -20.87
C PRO A 340 -1.84 16.52 -19.78
N HIS A 341 -2.89 17.12 -19.23
CA HIS A 341 -2.84 18.02 -18.07
C HIS A 341 -2.97 17.27 -16.75
N ALA A 342 -2.40 16.05 -16.65
CA ALA A 342 -2.49 15.24 -15.45
C ALA A 342 -2.00 16.01 -14.22
N LEU A 343 -2.91 16.14 -13.26
CA LEU A 343 -2.75 16.94 -12.02
C LEU A 343 -2.09 16.19 -10.86
N PHE A 344 -1.34 15.12 -11.12
CA PHE A 344 -0.79 14.27 -10.02
C PHE A 344 0.72 14.35 -9.89
N ARG A 345 1.34 15.29 -10.56
CA ARG A 345 2.79 15.43 -10.53
C ARG A 345 3.18 16.21 -9.29
N MET A 346 3.70 15.49 -8.32
CA MET A 346 4.26 16.03 -7.09
C MET A 346 5.70 15.53 -6.94
N HIS A 347 6.63 16.44 -6.73
CA HIS A 347 8.04 16.17 -6.58
C HIS A 347 8.51 16.79 -5.26
N PRO A 348 8.61 15.97 -4.16
CA PRO A 348 8.88 16.50 -2.82
C PRO A 348 10.34 16.46 -2.42
N ILE A 349 10.75 17.46 -1.64
CA ILE A 349 11.96 17.47 -0.81
C ILE A 349 11.51 17.40 0.65
N LYS A 350 11.92 16.36 1.37
CA LYS A 350 11.44 16.07 2.74
C LYS A 350 12.54 16.24 3.77
N SER A 351 12.19 16.77 4.93
CA SER A 351 12.99 16.77 6.14
C SER A 351 12.08 16.70 7.37
N GLY A 352 12.24 15.63 8.16
CA GLY A 352 11.36 15.37 9.30
C GLY A 352 9.88 15.33 8.90
N ASN A 353 9.05 16.12 9.57
CA ASN A 353 7.62 16.28 9.28
C ASN A 353 7.30 17.46 8.33
N MET A 354 8.32 18.03 7.69
CA MET A 354 8.17 19.09 6.70
C MET A 354 8.47 18.59 5.30
N THR A 355 7.76 19.11 4.33
CA THR A 355 7.91 18.74 2.93
C THR A 355 7.70 19.98 2.07
N THR A 356 8.69 20.35 1.25
CA THR A 356 8.49 21.32 0.17
C THR A 356 8.33 20.55 -1.13
N ASP A 357 7.25 20.78 -1.88
CA ASP A 357 7.02 20.12 -3.14
C ASP A 357 6.86 21.09 -4.32
N LEU A 358 7.17 20.57 -5.51
CA LEU A 358 6.85 21.16 -6.80
C LEU A 358 5.71 20.34 -7.40
N SER A 359 4.53 20.96 -7.60
CA SER A 359 3.32 20.25 -7.99
C SER A 359 2.45 21.10 -8.94
N ASN A 360 1.71 20.42 -9.82
CA ASN A 360 0.65 21.04 -10.63
C ASN A 360 -0.76 20.67 -10.11
N LYS A 361 -0.85 20.12 -8.89
CA LYS A 361 -2.11 19.72 -8.22
C LYS A 361 -2.43 20.57 -6.99
N THR A 362 -1.72 21.63 -6.74
CA THR A 362 -1.95 22.46 -5.55
C THR A 362 -3.34 23.09 -5.58
N ARG A 363 -4.04 23.01 -4.45
CA ARG A 363 -5.37 23.63 -4.30
C ARG A 363 -5.26 25.14 -4.51
N GLY A 364 -6.11 25.69 -5.37
CA GLY A 364 -6.10 27.12 -5.74
C GLY A 364 -5.25 27.47 -6.96
N VAL A 365 -4.33 26.59 -7.39
CA VAL A 365 -3.48 26.77 -8.59
C VAL A 365 -3.46 25.52 -9.47
N ILE A 366 -4.58 24.86 -9.54
CA ILE A 366 -4.72 23.59 -10.29
C ILE A 366 -4.35 23.78 -11.76
N GLY A 367 -3.52 22.87 -12.29
CA GLY A 367 -3.09 22.86 -13.67
C GLY A 367 -1.86 23.74 -13.96
N ARG A 368 -1.36 24.47 -12.96
CA ARG A 368 -0.10 25.23 -13.03
C ARG A 368 0.89 24.68 -12.03
N TRP A 369 2.16 24.77 -12.34
CA TRP A 369 3.21 24.40 -11.42
C TRP A 369 3.33 25.45 -10.31
N SER A 370 3.40 24.98 -9.08
CA SER A 370 3.56 25.78 -7.87
C SER A 370 4.44 25.06 -6.86
N VAL A 371 5.02 25.82 -5.97
CA VAL A 371 5.78 25.29 -4.83
C VAL A 371 4.92 25.39 -3.58
N THR A 372 4.82 24.29 -2.83
CA THR A 372 4.04 24.25 -1.59
C THR A 372 4.88 23.69 -0.46
N LEU A 373 4.85 24.35 0.68
CA LEU A 373 5.41 23.85 1.94
C LEU A 373 4.29 23.20 2.76
N HIS A 374 4.52 21.97 3.19
CA HIS A 374 3.63 21.20 4.05
C HIS A 374 4.32 20.96 5.40
N PHE A 375 3.60 21.12 6.51
CA PHE A 375 4.10 20.85 7.85
C PHE A 375 2.98 20.51 8.82
N GLY A 376 3.34 19.92 9.97
CA GLY A 376 2.39 19.47 10.97
C GLY A 376 1.95 18.02 10.79
N THR A 377 1.08 17.55 11.69
CA THR A 377 0.53 16.19 11.71
C THR A 377 -0.93 16.21 12.19
N GLY A 378 -1.75 15.29 11.69
CA GLY A 378 -3.17 15.19 12.06
C GLY A 378 -3.94 16.49 11.79
N GLU A 379 -4.70 16.97 12.76
CA GLU A 379 -5.48 18.22 12.65
C GLU A 379 -4.62 19.47 12.50
N GLY A 380 -3.35 19.41 12.93
CA GLY A 380 -2.37 20.50 12.77
C GLY A 380 -1.64 20.49 11.43
N TYR A 381 -2.05 19.66 10.45
CA TYR A 381 -1.44 19.65 9.13
C TYR A 381 -1.80 20.92 8.35
N THR A 382 -0.77 21.63 7.89
CA THR A 382 -0.91 22.90 7.17
C THR A 382 -0.14 22.88 5.87
N SER A 383 -0.67 23.54 4.84
CA SER A 383 -0.04 23.71 3.53
C SER A 383 -0.03 25.18 3.14
N VAL A 384 1.14 25.70 2.76
CA VAL A 384 1.34 27.09 2.36
C VAL A 384 2.00 27.14 0.98
N ILE A 385 1.43 27.90 0.05
CA ILE A 385 2.03 28.14 -1.26
C ILE A 385 3.17 29.14 -1.10
N VAL A 386 4.34 28.76 -1.61
CA VAL A 386 5.54 29.60 -1.59
C VAL A 386 5.39 30.75 -2.59
N ASN A 387 5.24 31.96 -2.07
CA ASN A 387 5.19 33.18 -2.86
C ASN A 387 6.55 33.91 -2.87
N LYS A 388 6.62 35.02 -3.61
CA LYS A 388 7.85 35.82 -3.73
C LYS A 388 8.35 36.37 -2.37
N SER A 389 7.43 36.74 -1.49
CA SER A 389 7.79 37.25 -0.14
C SER A 389 8.48 36.17 0.69
N MET A 390 7.91 34.94 0.69
CA MET A 390 8.50 33.77 1.38
C MET A 390 9.88 33.43 0.81
N GLN A 391 10.01 33.45 -0.53
CA GLN A 391 11.28 33.21 -1.21
C GLN A 391 12.34 34.25 -0.76
N ASN A 392 12.01 35.54 -0.73
CA ASN A 392 12.91 36.59 -0.31
C ASN A 392 13.30 36.45 1.18
N ALA A 393 12.33 36.10 2.03
CA ALA A 393 12.59 35.82 3.44
C ALA A 393 13.52 34.61 3.63
N ALA A 394 13.33 33.52 2.83
CA ALA A 394 14.23 32.38 2.82
C ALA A 394 15.65 32.79 2.36
N GLU A 395 15.76 33.64 1.35
CA GLU A 395 17.06 34.18 0.89
C GLU A 395 17.78 34.93 1.99
N MET A 396 17.08 35.84 2.68
CA MET A 396 17.65 36.60 3.79
C MET A 396 18.16 35.68 4.91
N CYS A 397 17.39 34.65 5.24
CA CYS A 397 17.76 33.63 6.20
C CYS A 397 19.04 32.89 5.77
N LEU A 398 19.10 32.47 4.50
CA LEU A 398 20.24 31.72 3.93
C LEU A 398 21.50 32.61 3.80
N ARG A 399 21.37 33.88 3.51
CA ARG A 399 22.52 34.82 3.51
C ARG A 399 23.27 34.83 4.84
N LYS A 400 22.53 34.66 5.94
CA LYS A 400 23.13 34.64 7.30
C LYS A 400 23.61 33.23 7.68
N ASN A 401 22.80 32.20 7.40
CA ASN A 401 23.02 30.84 7.96
C ASN A 401 23.71 29.88 7.00
N MET A 402 23.60 30.09 5.66
CA MET A 402 24.15 29.19 4.64
C MET A 402 24.48 29.94 3.33
N PRO A 403 25.42 30.91 3.34
CA PRO A 403 25.76 31.69 2.15
C PRO A 403 26.42 30.85 1.05
N SER A 404 27.03 29.72 1.39
CA SER A 404 27.59 28.76 0.43
C SER A 404 26.54 28.17 -0.49
N PHE A 405 25.34 27.85 0.04
CA PHE A 405 24.23 27.34 -0.74
C PHE A 405 23.75 28.34 -1.80
N LEU A 406 23.63 29.63 -1.44
CA LEU A 406 23.24 30.69 -2.38
C LEU A 406 24.20 30.75 -3.57
N LYS A 407 25.53 30.72 -3.28
CA LYS A 407 26.58 30.71 -4.32
C LYS A 407 26.48 29.45 -5.20
N LEU A 408 26.12 28.30 -4.61
CA LEU A 408 25.96 27.04 -5.33
C LEU A 408 24.76 27.10 -6.28
N ILE A 409 23.61 27.60 -5.83
CA ILE A 409 22.42 27.80 -6.66
C ILE A 409 22.66 28.81 -7.76
N ASP A 410 23.32 29.93 -7.45
CA ASP A 410 23.66 30.96 -8.43
C ASP A 410 24.59 30.49 -9.54
N LYS A 411 25.47 29.56 -9.26
CA LYS A 411 26.35 28.92 -10.26
C LYS A 411 25.69 27.80 -11.05
N ASN A 412 24.54 27.29 -10.57
CA ASN A 412 23.89 26.16 -11.19
C ASN A 412 23.07 26.58 -12.42
N GLU A 413 23.69 26.48 -13.61
CA GLU A 413 23.04 26.85 -14.86
C GLU A 413 21.77 26.01 -15.16
N ASN A 414 21.68 24.81 -14.63
CA ASN A 414 20.48 23.98 -14.82
C ASN A 414 19.28 24.59 -14.10
N ILE A 415 19.47 25.24 -12.94
CA ILE A 415 18.40 25.91 -12.20
C ILE A 415 18.02 27.24 -12.89
N LYS A 416 19.01 27.99 -13.43
CA LYS A 416 18.76 29.27 -14.08
C LYS A 416 17.94 29.20 -15.36
N LYS A 417 17.94 28.05 -16.05
CA LYS A 417 17.23 27.83 -17.32
C LYS A 417 15.73 27.57 -17.14
N TYR A 418 15.29 27.36 -15.90
CA TYR A 418 13.91 26.97 -15.63
C TYR A 418 13.11 28.14 -15.07
N SER A 419 11.90 28.27 -15.56
CA SER A 419 10.94 29.25 -15.08
C SER A 419 9.56 28.64 -15.03
N ASP A 420 8.65 29.28 -14.32
CA ASP A 420 7.23 28.94 -14.28
C ASP A 420 6.65 28.84 -15.72
N LYS A 421 7.07 29.76 -16.61
CA LYS A 421 6.67 29.75 -18.02
C LYS A 421 7.10 28.44 -18.70
N VAL A 422 8.37 28.03 -18.57
CA VAL A 422 8.90 26.80 -19.19
C VAL A 422 8.18 25.56 -18.67
N LEU A 423 7.97 25.48 -17.35
CA LEU A 423 7.26 24.36 -16.75
C LEU A 423 5.79 24.27 -17.21
N ASN A 424 5.11 25.42 -17.29
CA ASN A 424 3.71 25.45 -17.69
C ASN A 424 3.52 25.24 -19.20
N GLU A 425 4.42 25.70 -20.04
CA GLU A 425 4.43 25.41 -21.49
C GLU A 425 4.64 23.91 -21.74
N LYS A 426 5.66 23.32 -21.11
CA LYS A 426 5.91 21.87 -21.21
C LYS A 426 4.74 21.04 -20.68
N ASN A 427 4.06 21.49 -19.64
CA ASN A 427 2.87 20.82 -19.14
C ASN A 427 1.70 20.85 -20.17
N LYS A 428 1.60 21.89 -20.98
CA LYS A 428 0.61 22.01 -22.08
C LYS A 428 0.95 21.10 -23.26
N GLU A 429 2.22 20.91 -23.56
CA GLU A 429 2.74 20.13 -24.69
C GLU A 429 2.76 18.62 -24.48
N TYR A 430 2.11 18.08 -23.46
CA TYR A 430 1.93 16.65 -23.22
C TYR A 430 3.12 15.83 -22.77
N GLY A 431 4.14 16.40 -22.30
CA GLY A 431 5.08 15.50 -21.73
C GLY A 431 6.44 16.08 -21.50
N PHE A 432 6.85 15.87 -20.30
CA PHE A 432 8.26 15.87 -19.99
C PHE A 432 8.79 14.48 -20.34
N VAL A 433 9.71 14.38 -21.26
CA VAL A 433 10.49 13.15 -21.48
C VAL A 433 11.61 13.08 -20.44
N SER A 434 12.05 11.88 -20.09
CA SER A 434 13.04 11.64 -19.02
C SER A 434 14.36 12.38 -19.24
N GLU A 435 14.75 12.57 -20.48
CA GLU A 435 15.97 13.28 -20.87
C GLU A 435 15.80 14.81 -20.90
N ASP A 436 14.56 15.30 -20.78
CA ASP A 436 14.29 16.73 -20.75
C ASP A 436 14.85 17.32 -19.44
N LYS A 437 15.85 18.18 -19.58
CA LYS A 437 16.46 18.86 -18.42
C LYS A 437 15.45 19.70 -17.65
N ALA A 438 14.39 20.16 -18.29
CA ALA A 438 13.27 20.89 -17.68
C ALA A 438 12.26 19.98 -16.95
N HIS A 439 12.45 18.67 -16.98
CA HIS A 439 11.57 17.75 -16.27
C HIS A 439 11.55 18.07 -14.77
N PRO A 440 10.38 18.27 -14.14
CA PRO A 440 10.27 18.65 -12.73
C PRO A 440 11.04 17.72 -11.77
N TYR A 441 11.08 16.43 -12.08
CA TYR A 441 11.89 15.47 -11.31
C TYR A 441 13.40 15.79 -11.40
N ASN A 442 13.91 16.09 -12.58
CA ASN A 442 15.33 16.40 -12.75
C ASN A 442 15.71 17.71 -12.02
N ILE A 443 14.82 18.70 -12.03
CA ILE A 443 14.98 19.94 -11.30
C ILE A 443 15.05 19.69 -9.80
N VAL A 444 14.05 18.99 -9.25
CA VAL A 444 13.99 18.69 -7.81
C VAL A 444 15.16 17.81 -7.38
N ASN A 445 15.56 16.86 -8.21
CA ASN A 445 16.72 16.00 -7.92
C ASN A 445 18.03 16.80 -7.88
N ALA A 446 18.24 17.71 -8.85
CA ALA A 446 19.42 18.59 -8.87
C ALA A 446 19.48 19.47 -7.63
N ILE A 447 18.34 20.08 -7.23
CA ILE A 447 18.24 20.87 -6.01
C ILE A 447 18.48 20.02 -4.77
N SER A 448 17.91 18.82 -4.70
CA SER A 448 18.09 17.88 -3.59
C SER A 448 19.54 17.46 -3.41
N LEU A 449 20.30 17.28 -4.50
CA LEU A 449 21.73 16.99 -4.45
C LEU A 449 22.52 18.16 -3.87
N CYS A 450 22.22 19.40 -4.30
CA CYS A 450 22.84 20.60 -3.73
C CYS A 450 22.55 20.74 -2.23
N ILE A 451 21.28 20.53 -1.82
CA ILE A 451 20.86 20.59 -0.41
C ILE A 451 21.60 19.52 0.40
N ARG A 452 21.63 18.27 -0.11
CA ARG A 452 22.30 17.16 0.58
C ARG A 452 23.78 17.43 0.79
N GLY A 453 24.50 17.91 -0.22
CA GLY A 453 25.92 18.27 -0.06
C GLY A 453 26.14 19.29 1.05
N CYS A 454 25.31 20.34 1.11
CA CYS A 454 25.40 21.33 2.19
C CYS A 454 25.02 20.76 3.56
N VAL A 455 24.00 19.91 3.64
CA VAL A 455 23.55 19.29 4.91
C VAL A 455 24.56 18.27 5.43
N GLU A 456 25.24 17.54 4.55
CA GLU A 456 26.33 16.61 4.94
C GLU A 456 27.52 17.33 5.58
N GLU A 457 27.78 18.59 5.17
CA GLU A 457 28.87 19.38 5.74
C GLU A 457 28.51 19.97 7.12
N VAL A 458 27.27 20.45 7.32
CA VAL A 458 26.91 21.27 8.50
C VAL A 458 25.74 20.71 9.31
N GLY A 459 25.13 19.61 8.90
CA GLY A 459 23.91 19.06 9.49
C GLY A 459 22.63 19.77 9.02
N ASP A 460 21.47 19.12 9.19
CA ASP A 460 20.15 19.72 8.93
C ASP A 460 19.67 20.46 10.18
N SER A 461 20.36 21.57 10.51
CA SER A 461 20.10 22.35 11.70
C SER A 461 18.71 23.00 11.67
N LEU A 462 18.10 23.11 12.84
CA LEU A 462 16.84 23.82 13.03
C LEU A 462 17.13 25.32 13.19
N ILE A 463 16.54 26.13 12.31
CA ILE A 463 16.72 27.59 12.30
C ILE A 463 15.48 28.26 12.88
N ASP A 464 15.69 29.19 13.82
CA ASP A 464 14.64 30.13 14.27
C ASP A 464 14.35 31.14 13.16
N ILE A 465 13.14 31.07 12.63
CA ILE A 465 12.67 31.92 11.53
C ILE A 465 11.80 33.10 12.00
N SER A 466 11.65 33.31 13.29
CA SER A 466 10.77 34.36 13.86
C SER A 466 11.09 35.77 13.34
N THR A 467 12.36 36.03 13.03
CA THR A 467 12.85 37.32 12.52
C THR A 467 12.72 37.48 11.00
N TYR A 468 12.40 36.40 10.24
CA TYR A 468 12.46 36.42 8.77
C TYR A 468 11.12 36.53 8.06
N GLN A 469 10.01 36.63 8.80
CA GLN A 469 8.64 36.80 8.24
C GLN A 469 8.29 35.80 7.12
N LEU A 470 8.66 34.53 7.30
CA LEU A 470 8.32 33.47 6.35
C LEU A 470 6.81 33.18 6.27
N GLY A 471 5.99 33.85 7.07
CA GLY A 471 4.54 33.66 7.06
C GLY A 471 4.07 32.29 7.58
N LEU A 472 4.92 31.61 8.34
CA LEU A 472 4.65 30.31 8.92
C LEU A 472 4.22 30.45 10.38
N THR A 473 3.33 29.59 10.82
CA THR A 473 2.94 29.47 12.23
C THR A 473 4.03 28.79 13.08
N LYS A 474 4.96 28.07 12.43
CA LYS A 474 6.15 27.51 13.08
C LYS A 474 7.26 28.58 13.16
N THR A 475 7.93 28.61 14.28
CA THR A 475 9.08 29.48 14.50
C THR A 475 10.42 28.82 14.20
N VAL A 476 10.45 27.47 14.11
CA VAL A 476 11.68 26.70 13.89
C VAL A 476 11.50 25.78 12.69
N VAL A 477 12.42 25.86 11.73
CA VAL A 477 12.37 25.16 10.44
C VAL A 477 13.73 24.54 10.11
N PRO A 478 13.82 23.28 9.59
CA PRO A 478 15.08 22.71 9.12
C PRO A 478 15.70 23.56 8.00
N ILE A 479 17.02 23.75 8.04
CA ILE A 479 17.72 24.56 7.03
C ILE A 479 17.52 24.02 5.62
N SER A 480 17.40 22.70 5.45
CA SER A 480 17.10 22.05 4.17
C SER A 480 15.75 22.48 3.58
N GLN A 481 14.74 22.76 4.42
CA GLN A 481 13.44 23.24 3.95
C GLN A 481 13.51 24.72 3.55
N ILE A 482 14.30 25.53 4.24
CA ILE A 482 14.57 26.92 3.84
C ILE A 482 15.30 26.97 2.50
N MET A 483 16.30 26.10 2.31
CA MET A 483 16.99 25.92 1.02
C MET A 483 16.00 25.52 -0.09
N SER A 484 15.08 24.61 0.20
CA SER A 484 14.07 24.13 -0.75
C SER A 484 13.10 25.23 -1.17
N ILE A 485 12.59 26.02 -0.19
CA ILE A 485 11.72 27.18 -0.43
C ILE A 485 12.40 28.18 -1.36
N TYR A 486 13.66 28.52 -1.10
CA TYR A 486 14.41 29.44 -1.91
C TYR A 486 14.64 28.92 -3.32
N ALA A 487 15.25 27.72 -3.46
CA ALA A 487 15.66 27.20 -4.75
C ALA A 487 14.49 26.88 -5.68
N LEU A 488 13.42 26.27 -5.16
CA LEU A 488 12.20 26.04 -5.94
C LEU A 488 11.42 27.34 -6.17
N GLY A 489 11.45 28.25 -5.19
CA GLY A 489 10.87 29.59 -5.29
C GLY A 489 11.42 30.39 -6.47
N ILE A 490 12.74 30.37 -6.72
CA ILE A 490 13.37 31.02 -7.87
C ILE A 490 12.76 30.53 -9.19
N ILE A 491 12.48 29.25 -9.31
CA ILE A 491 11.94 28.66 -10.54
C ILE A 491 10.52 29.17 -10.82
N ILE A 492 9.70 29.24 -9.79
CA ILE A 492 8.27 29.58 -9.92
C ILE A 492 8.03 31.08 -9.90
N ASN A 493 8.72 31.82 -9.03
CA ASN A 493 8.47 33.26 -8.80
C ASN A 493 9.53 34.16 -9.49
N GLY A 494 10.53 33.55 -10.15
CA GLY A 494 11.67 34.27 -10.71
C GLY A 494 12.71 34.69 -9.64
N LYS A 495 13.84 35.17 -10.10
CA LYS A 495 14.93 35.69 -9.26
C LYS A 495 14.62 37.08 -8.70
#